data_88dfc7fb8bcc74116da5c6379102d112
#
_entry.id   88dfc7fb8bcc74116da5c6379102d112
#
_cell.length_a   1.000
_cell.length_b   1.000
_cell.length_c   1.000
_cell.angle_alpha   90.00
_cell.angle_beta   90.00
_cell.angle_gamma   90.00
#
_symmetry.space_group_name_H-M   'P 1'
#
loop_
_entity.id
_entity.type
_entity.pdbx_description
1 polymer ?
#
loop_
_entity_poly.entity_id
_entity_poly.type
_entity_poly.pdbx_seq_one_letter_code
_entity_poly.pdbx_strand_id
1 'polypeptide(L)'
;MKKFFVILAAVAMAATVSAQKTITLSLEQSGADEIITNFWNNDKAPHSNYETRDEKINDRLHFSQTSQTDLYIYKADPAKATGQGIVVLPGGGYSKVCIAHEGFKIAQFYREQGISCVVVKYRLPNHGNKIVPLEDAQAALKFLRTKGKKWGIDPKQVGICGSSAGGHLAAYTSTFTEDKDKPAFSILFYPVITGTTWETHQNTFEYLLGKKRTQNEQEYYSLENRVTPTTPPTILLLSDDDLTVPPISSILYYEALKANGVPATMHIYPSGGHGWCGHDEFKYANEYKDALLDWLKIQNKAAEAKSKKK
;
A
#
# COMPACT_ATOMS: atom_id res chain seq x y z
N MET A 1 8.47 6.68 76.47
CA MET A 1 8.58 7.16 75.05
C MET A 1 7.93 6.13 74.16
N LYS A 2 6.69 6.42 73.69
CA LYS A 2 5.94 5.55 72.73
C LYS A 2 6.25 5.99 71.29
N LYS A 3 6.87 5.12 70.49
CA LYS A 3 7.11 5.37 69.06
C LYS A 3 5.85 5.06 68.28
N PHE A 4 5.25 6.07 67.65
CA PHE A 4 4.20 5.90 66.67
C PHE A 4 4.85 5.54 65.32
N PHE A 5 4.52 4.37 64.77
CA PHE A 5 4.78 4.03 63.39
C PHE A 5 3.60 4.50 62.55
N VAL A 6 3.82 5.45 61.66
CA VAL A 6 2.88 5.83 60.61
C VAL A 6 3.14 4.93 59.42
N ILE A 7 2.20 4.03 59.11
CA ILE A 7 2.21 3.22 57.89
C ILE A 7 1.56 4.07 56.82
N LEU A 8 2.36 4.55 55.86
CA LEU A 8 1.85 5.19 54.63
C LEU A 8 1.43 4.08 53.69
N ALA A 9 0.11 3.85 53.54
CA ALA A 9 -0.45 3.00 52.48
C ALA A 9 -0.39 3.75 51.16
N ALA A 10 0.53 3.39 50.28
CA ALA A 10 0.51 3.86 48.88
C ALA A 10 -0.63 3.16 48.14
N VAL A 11 -1.71 3.88 47.88
CA VAL A 11 -2.76 3.41 46.95
C VAL A 11 -2.25 3.58 45.53
N ALA A 12 -1.82 2.49 44.92
CA ALA A 12 -1.52 2.43 43.52
C ALA A 12 -2.87 2.50 42.77
N MET A 13 -3.22 3.67 42.22
CA MET A 13 -4.28 3.80 41.25
C MET A 13 -3.77 3.14 39.96
N ALA A 14 -4.20 1.92 39.68
CA ALA A 14 -4.09 1.32 38.36
C ALA A 14 -5.05 2.11 37.44
N ALA A 15 -4.51 3.05 36.68
CA ALA A 15 -5.24 3.63 35.58
C ALA A 15 -5.52 2.52 34.57
N THR A 16 -6.76 2.08 34.46
CA THR A 16 -7.21 1.22 33.37
C THR A 16 -7.14 2.05 32.09
N VAL A 17 -6.05 1.92 31.36
CA VAL A 17 -5.96 2.44 30.00
C VAL A 17 -7.00 1.66 29.18
N SER A 18 -8.09 2.31 28.81
CA SER A 18 -9.06 1.72 27.89
C SER A 18 -8.32 1.34 26.61
N ALA A 19 -8.49 0.10 26.15
CA ALA A 19 -7.90 -0.35 24.90
C ALA A 19 -8.44 0.52 23.75
N GLN A 20 -7.55 0.98 22.89
CA GLN A 20 -7.91 1.76 21.70
C GLN A 20 -8.92 0.96 20.84
N LYS A 21 -9.99 1.63 20.40
CA LYS A 21 -10.98 1.01 19.51
C LYS A 21 -10.45 0.99 18.08
N THR A 22 -10.50 -0.18 17.46
CA THR A 22 -10.19 -0.41 16.05
C THR A 22 -11.44 -0.87 15.31
N ILE A 23 -11.51 -0.63 14.00
CA ILE A 23 -12.67 -0.92 13.17
C ILE A 23 -12.25 -1.90 12.07
N THR A 24 -12.95 -3.03 11.98
CA THR A 24 -12.82 -3.98 10.86
C THR A 24 -14.18 -4.07 10.15
N LEU A 25 -14.17 -3.95 8.82
CA LEU A 25 -15.38 -4.11 8.01
C LEU A 25 -15.74 -5.59 7.88
N SER A 26 -17.05 -5.88 7.73
CA SER A 26 -17.54 -7.25 7.50
C SER A 26 -17.21 -7.75 6.09
N LEU A 27 -17.42 -9.05 5.84
CA LEU A 27 -17.33 -9.64 4.51
C LEU A 27 -18.32 -8.99 3.54
N GLU A 28 -19.55 -8.71 4.00
CA GLU A 28 -20.57 -8.04 3.20
C GLU A 28 -20.15 -6.61 2.78
N GLN A 29 -19.61 -5.83 3.71
CA GLN A 29 -19.16 -4.47 3.44
C GLN A 29 -17.94 -4.41 2.52
N SER A 30 -17.03 -5.37 2.62
CA SER A 30 -15.79 -5.41 1.84
C SER A 30 -15.93 -6.18 0.53
N GLY A 31 -16.82 -7.17 0.44
CA GLY A 31 -16.90 -8.12 -0.65
C GLY A 31 -15.71 -9.10 -0.71
N ALA A 32 -14.91 -9.17 0.35
CA ALA A 32 -13.80 -10.10 0.48
C ALA A 32 -14.31 -11.54 0.76
N ASP A 33 -13.49 -12.53 0.41
CA ASP A 33 -13.77 -13.93 0.70
C ASP A 33 -13.32 -14.36 2.12
N GLU A 34 -12.35 -13.64 2.67
CA GLU A 34 -11.78 -13.87 4.00
C GLU A 34 -11.21 -12.58 4.56
N ILE A 35 -11.30 -12.37 5.87
CA ILE A 35 -10.69 -11.22 6.55
C ILE A 35 -9.81 -11.74 7.68
N ILE A 36 -8.56 -11.27 7.70
CA ILE A 36 -7.66 -11.47 8.83
C ILE A 36 -7.60 -10.16 9.60
N THR A 37 -8.33 -10.12 10.71
CA THR A 37 -8.37 -8.97 11.61
C THR A 37 -7.14 -8.99 12.52
N ASN A 38 -6.66 -7.82 12.91
CA ASN A 38 -5.50 -7.68 13.78
C ASN A 38 -4.32 -8.55 13.33
N PHE A 39 -4.09 -8.57 12.01
CA PHE A 39 -2.95 -9.27 11.41
C PHE A 39 -1.64 -8.76 12.03
N TRP A 40 -1.59 -7.45 12.25
CA TRP A 40 -0.44 -6.73 12.78
C TRP A 40 -0.93 -5.48 13.53
N ASN A 41 -0.31 -5.13 14.64
CA ASN A 41 -0.65 -3.93 15.40
C ASN A 41 0.58 -3.36 16.11
N ASN A 42 0.42 -2.22 16.78
CA ASN A 42 1.50 -1.53 17.46
C ASN A 42 2.20 -2.35 18.58
N ASP A 43 1.51 -3.35 19.16
CA ASP A 43 2.07 -4.18 20.22
C ASP A 43 2.85 -5.39 19.69
N LYS A 44 2.54 -5.84 18.45
CA LYS A 44 3.12 -7.03 17.82
C LYS A 44 4.14 -6.72 16.75
N ALA A 45 4.05 -5.54 16.14
CA ALA A 45 4.95 -5.10 15.09
C ALA A 45 6.31 -4.65 15.65
N PRO A 46 7.39 -4.69 14.84
CA PRO A 46 8.69 -4.18 15.27
C PRO A 46 8.67 -2.70 15.67
N HIS A 47 7.84 -1.89 14.98
CA HIS A 47 7.68 -0.47 15.26
C HIS A 47 6.22 -0.09 15.49
N SER A 48 6.00 0.88 16.37
CA SER A 48 4.69 1.49 16.65
C SER A 48 4.55 2.82 15.92
N ASN A 49 3.33 3.16 15.50
CA ASN A 49 3.02 4.52 15.06
C ASN A 49 2.61 5.44 16.22
N TYR A 50 2.58 4.93 17.45
CA TYR A 50 2.19 5.66 18.66
C TYR A 50 0.80 6.31 18.57
N GLU A 51 -0.08 5.81 17.73
CA GLU A 51 -1.47 6.26 17.67
C GLU A 51 -2.23 5.74 18.89
N THR A 52 -2.87 6.63 19.63
CA THR A 52 -3.63 6.31 20.85
C THR A 52 -5.12 6.67 20.73
N ARG A 53 -5.49 7.42 19.69
CA ARG A 53 -6.87 7.80 19.43
C ARG A 53 -7.63 6.64 18.80
N ASP A 54 -8.93 6.56 19.11
CA ASP A 54 -9.82 5.58 18.46
C ASP A 54 -9.79 5.75 16.94
N GLU A 55 -9.74 4.62 16.23
CA GLU A 55 -9.85 4.59 14.77
C GLU A 55 -11.21 5.15 14.34
N LYS A 56 -11.23 5.88 13.23
CA LYS A 56 -12.45 6.48 12.65
C LYS A 56 -12.63 6.00 11.23
N ILE A 57 -13.88 5.88 10.84
CA ILE A 57 -14.31 5.59 9.47
C ILE A 57 -15.41 6.58 9.09
N ASN A 58 -15.40 7.05 7.84
CA ASN A 58 -16.47 7.88 7.29
C ASN A 58 -17.35 7.12 6.29
N ASP A 59 -18.38 7.77 5.78
CA ASP A 59 -19.36 7.19 4.84
C ASP A 59 -18.75 6.72 3.51
N ARG A 60 -17.54 7.20 3.17
CA ARG A 60 -16.77 6.75 1.99
C ARG A 60 -15.81 5.60 2.31
N LEU A 61 -15.93 4.99 3.48
CA LEU A 61 -15.02 3.96 3.99
C LEU A 61 -13.55 4.41 4.00
N HIS A 62 -13.30 5.66 4.42
CA HIS A 62 -11.95 6.15 4.66
C HIS A 62 -11.60 5.98 6.13
N PHE A 63 -10.59 5.16 6.41
CA PHE A 63 -10.08 4.97 7.76
C PHE A 63 -9.04 6.02 8.12
N SER A 64 -9.10 6.55 9.32
CA SER A 64 -8.08 7.44 9.90
C SER A 64 -7.72 7.00 11.31
N GLN A 65 -6.53 7.42 11.80
CA GLN A 65 -6.02 7.01 13.11
C GLN A 65 -5.80 5.47 13.21
N THR A 66 -5.42 4.86 12.08
CA THR A 66 -5.23 3.41 11.97
C THR A 66 -3.96 2.98 12.69
N SER A 67 -4.10 2.11 13.69
CA SER A 67 -3.04 1.51 14.49
C SER A 67 -2.99 -0.01 14.39
N GLN A 68 -3.88 -0.59 13.61
CA GLN A 68 -4.03 -2.02 13.39
C GLN A 68 -4.14 -2.32 11.91
N THR A 69 -3.40 -3.31 11.44
CA THR A 69 -3.46 -3.82 10.07
C THR A 69 -4.48 -4.94 9.98
N ASP A 70 -5.41 -4.80 9.03
CA ASP A 70 -6.30 -5.87 8.63
C ASP A 70 -6.05 -6.25 7.17
N LEU A 71 -6.20 -7.53 6.84
CA LEU A 71 -6.06 -8.06 5.48
C LEU A 71 -7.42 -8.53 4.97
N TYR A 72 -7.86 -7.97 3.84
CA TYR A 72 -9.07 -8.38 3.12
C TYR A 72 -8.66 -9.19 1.90
N ILE A 73 -9.03 -10.46 1.84
CA ILE A 73 -8.54 -11.45 0.89
C ILE A 73 -9.60 -11.72 -0.16
N TYR A 74 -9.20 -11.58 -1.43
CA TYR A 74 -10.01 -11.87 -2.61
C TYR A 74 -9.36 -13.03 -3.36
N LYS A 75 -10.07 -14.16 -3.44
CA LYS A 75 -9.58 -15.40 -4.04
C LYS A 75 -10.14 -15.54 -5.44
N ALA A 76 -9.26 -15.66 -6.42
CA ALA A 76 -9.68 -15.98 -7.78
C ALA A 76 -10.31 -17.37 -7.85
N ASP A 77 -11.22 -17.57 -8.82
CA ASP A 77 -11.71 -18.89 -9.17
C ASP A 77 -10.53 -19.78 -9.55
N PRO A 78 -10.33 -20.94 -8.91
CA PRO A 78 -9.24 -21.86 -9.22
C PRO A 78 -9.16 -22.26 -10.70
N ALA A 79 -10.30 -22.33 -11.40
CA ALA A 79 -10.36 -22.66 -12.82
C ALA A 79 -9.82 -21.55 -13.74
N LYS A 80 -9.74 -20.31 -13.23
CA LYS A 80 -9.24 -19.12 -13.95
C LYS A 80 -7.91 -18.59 -13.42
N ALA A 81 -7.38 -19.20 -12.35
CA ALA A 81 -6.21 -18.66 -11.64
C ALA A 81 -5.00 -18.53 -12.57
N THR A 82 -4.44 -17.33 -12.66
CA THR A 82 -3.28 -17.00 -13.50
C THR A 82 -1.95 -17.38 -12.84
N GLY A 83 -1.93 -17.72 -11.57
CA GLY A 83 -0.73 -17.88 -10.76
C GLY A 83 -0.21 -16.58 -10.15
N GLN A 84 -0.74 -15.43 -10.56
CA GLN A 84 -0.35 -14.13 -10.00
C GLN A 84 -1.10 -13.83 -8.71
N GLY A 85 -0.42 -13.11 -7.80
CA GLY A 85 -1.01 -12.54 -6.59
C GLY A 85 -0.66 -11.06 -6.46
N ILE A 86 -1.57 -10.24 -5.91
CA ILE A 86 -1.34 -8.79 -5.79
C ILE A 86 -1.65 -8.33 -4.36
N VAL A 87 -0.70 -7.63 -3.72
CA VAL A 87 -0.95 -6.83 -2.52
C VAL A 87 -1.42 -5.45 -2.96
N VAL A 88 -2.60 -5.03 -2.49
CA VAL A 88 -3.24 -3.75 -2.85
C VAL A 88 -3.15 -2.78 -1.67
N LEU A 89 -2.57 -1.61 -1.93
CA LEU A 89 -2.33 -0.54 -0.97
C LEU A 89 -3.14 0.70 -1.37
N PRO A 90 -4.29 0.98 -0.73
CA PRO A 90 -5.10 2.16 -1.03
C PRO A 90 -4.38 3.46 -0.67
N GLY A 91 -4.72 4.56 -1.34
CA GLY A 91 -4.22 5.89 -1.03
C GLY A 91 -4.91 6.57 0.13
N GLY A 92 -4.75 7.89 0.21
CA GLY A 92 -5.33 8.75 1.24
C GLY A 92 -4.32 9.67 1.91
N GLY A 93 -3.20 10.00 1.24
CA GLY A 93 -2.22 10.97 1.69
C GLY A 93 -1.50 10.60 3.00
N TYR A 94 -1.47 9.32 3.36
CA TYR A 94 -1.02 8.82 4.68
C TYR A 94 -1.79 9.40 5.88
N SER A 95 -2.79 10.25 5.66
CA SER A 95 -3.72 10.74 6.70
C SER A 95 -4.91 9.82 6.92
N LYS A 96 -5.20 9.00 5.92
CA LYS A 96 -6.29 8.02 5.89
C LYS A 96 -5.98 6.87 4.91
N VAL A 97 -6.80 5.82 4.95
CA VAL A 97 -6.81 4.72 3.98
C VAL A 97 -8.16 4.73 3.25
N CYS A 98 -8.15 5.05 1.94
CA CYS A 98 -9.34 5.13 1.08
C CYS A 98 -9.69 3.74 0.54
N ILE A 99 -10.16 2.83 1.40
CA ILE A 99 -10.18 1.39 1.13
C ILE A 99 -11.26 0.95 0.13
N ALA A 100 -12.32 1.74 -0.07
CA ALA A 100 -13.45 1.33 -0.92
C ALA A 100 -13.05 1.19 -2.39
N HIS A 101 -12.77 2.31 -3.07
CA HIS A 101 -12.51 2.32 -4.51
C HIS A 101 -11.06 1.90 -4.86
N GLU A 102 -10.07 2.40 -4.11
CA GLU A 102 -8.66 2.08 -4.33
C GLU A 102 -8.22 0.75 -3.71
N GLY A 103 -9.10 0.08 -2.99
CA GLY A 103 -8.89 -1.24 -2.39
C GLY A 103 -9.87 -2.27 -2.91
N PHE A 104 -11.12 -2.23 -2.40
CA PHE A 104 -12.08 -3.29 -2.63
C PHE A 104 -12.53 -3.41 -4.11
N LYS A 105 -12.85 -2.28 -4.78
CA LYS A 105 -13.28 -2.32 -6.17
C LYS A 105 -12.18 -2.83 -7.12
N ILE A 106 -10.95 -2.36 -6.95
CA ILE A 106 -9.84 -2.85 -7.79
C ILE A 106 -9.49 -4.31 -7.48
N ALA A 107 -9.63 -4.75 -6.23
CA ALA A 107 -9.43 -6.15 -5.85
C ALA A 107 -10.50 -7.08 -6.44
N GLN A 108 -11.75 -6.64 -6.51
CA GLN A 108 -12.82 -7.37 -7.21
C GLN A 108 -12.49 -7.53 -8.68
N PHE A 109 -12.05 -6.45 -9.35
CA PHE A 109 -11.60 -6.52 -10.74
C PHE A 109 -10.48 -7.56 -10.92
N TYR A 110 -9.43 -7.56 -10.10
CA TYR A 110 -8.36 -8.55 -10.18
C TYR A 110 -8.88 -9.97 -9.98
N ARG A 111 -9.74 -10.19 -8.98
CA ARG A 111 -10.34 -11.50 -8.72
C ARG A 111 -11.10 -12.04 -9.92
N GLU A 112 -11.88 -11.21 -10.60
CA GLU A 112 -12.62 -11.56 -11.82
C GLU A 112 -11.71 -11.95 -12.98
N GLN A 113 -10.49 -11.41 -13.01
CA GLN A 113 -9.46 -11.72 -14.00
C GLN A 113 -8.56 -12.93 -13.62
N GLY A 114 -8.94 -13.68 -12.60
CA GLY A 114 -8.17 -14.85 -12.16
C GLY A 114 -6.93 -14.53 -11.33
N ILE A 115 -6.87 -13.33 -10.74
CA ILE A 115 -5.75 -12.88 -9.91
C ILE A 115 -6.24 -12.75 -8.46
N SER A 116 -5.70 -13.56 -7.56
CA SER A 116 -5.99 -13.42 -6.14
C SER A 116 -5.26 -12.23 -5.55
N CYS A 117 -5.91 -11.49 -4.63
CA CYS A 117 -5.29 -10.33 -4.02
C CYS A 117 -5.62 -10.16 -2.54
N VAL A 118 -4.82 -9.31 -1.90
CA VAL A 118 -4.98 -8.90 -0.51
C VAL A 118 -5.00 -7.39 -0.44
N VAL A 119 -6.11 -6.81 -0.02
CA VAL A 119 -6.20 -5.38 0.29
C VAL A 119 -5.75 -5.16 1.73
N VAL A 120 -4.85 -4.21 1.92
CA VAL A 120 -4.25 -3.93 3.23
C VAL A 120 -4.82 -2.64 3.81
N LYS A 121 -5.54 -2.74 4.92
CA LYS A 121 -5.76 -1.61 5.81
C LYS A 121 -4.49 -1.45 6.65
N TYR A 122 -3.52 -0.69 6.16
CA TYR A 122 -2.22 -0.53 6.80
C TYR A 122 -2.26 0.54 7.91
N ARG A 123 -1.37 0.41 8.89
CA ARG A 123 -1.18 1.42 9.94
C ARG A 123 -0.63 2.71 9.33
N LEU A 124 -1.25 3.83 9.70
CA LEU A 124 -0.81 5.15 9.23
C LEU A 124 0.46 5.60 9.96
N PRO A 125 1.34 6.41 9.33
CA PRO A 125 2.61 6.81 9.94
C PRO A 125 2.47 7.81 11.11
N ASN A 126 1.28 8.36 11.35
CA ASN A 126 0.98 9.30 12.45
C ASN A 126 2.08 10.38 12.62
N HIS A 127 2.35 11.14 11.55
CA HIS A 127 3.30 12.25 11.49
C HIS A 127 4.76 11.91 11.85
N GLY A 128 5.33 10.89 11.20
CA GLY A 128 6.77 10.65 11.27
C GLY A 128 7.21 9.20 11.50
N ASN A 129 6.29 8.29 11.78
CA ASN A 129 6.63 6.87 11.93
C ASN A 129 6.66 6.17 10.56
N LYS A 130 7.51 6.66 9.68
CA LYS A 130 7.62 6.33 8.26
C LYS A 130 7.86 4.87 7.94
N ILE A 131 8.47 4.12 8.86
CA ILE A 131 8.75 2.69 8.68
C ILE A 131 7.50 1.82 8.85
N VAL A 132 6.51 2.29 9.62
CA VAL A 132 5.34 1.49 10.00
C VAL A 132 4.50 1.01 8.80
N PRO A 133 4.07 1.86 7.85
CA PRO A 133 3.32 1.38 6.69
C PRO A 133 4.17 0.47 5.78
N LEU A 134 5.49 0.68 5.69
CA LEU A 134 6.39 -0.19 4.95
C LEU A 134 6.41 -1.60 5.53
N GLU A 135 6.52 -1.74 6.85
CA GLU A 135 6.48 -3.04 7.53
C GLU A 135 5.18 -3.80 7.25
N ASP A 136 4.05 -3.09 7.29
CA ASP A 136 2.75 -3.70 7.00
C ASP A 136 2.65 -4.19 5.54
N ALA A 137 3.17 -3.42 4.58
CA ALA A 137 3.22 -3.81 3.18
C ALA A 137 4.15 -5.02 2.94
N GLN A 138 5.33 -5.04 3.57
CA GLN A 138 6.27 -6.16 3.52
C GLN A 138 5.68 -7.43 4.16
N ALA A 139 5.01 -7.29 5.30
CA ALA A 139 4.34 -8.40 5.97
C ALA A 139 3.20 -8.99 5.11
N ALA A 140 2.43 -8.14 4.43
CA ALA A 140 1.39 -8.57 3.49
C ALA A 140 1.97 -9.30 2.27
N LEU A 141 3.09 -8.84 1.69
CA LEU A 141 3.81 -9.56 0.62
C LEU A 141 4.26 -10.95 1.09
N LYS A 142 4.89 -11.03 2.25
CA LYS A 142 5.33 -12.30 2.84
C LYS A 142 4.14 -13.23 3.12
N PHE A 143 3.04 -12.69 3.64
CA PHE A 143 1.81 -13.45 3.85
C PHE A 143 1.29 -14.04 2.53
N LEU A 144 1.14 -13.22 1.49
CA LEU A 144 0.60 -13.67 0.20
C LEU A 144 1.51 -14.71 -0.48
N ARG A 145 2.82 -14.58 -0.39
CA ARG A 145 3.79 -15.59 -0.88
C ARG A 145 3.70 -16.91 -0.14
N THR A 146 3.46 -16.89 1.18
CA THR A 146 3.45 -18.10 2.00
C THR A 146 2.09 -18.80 2.01
N LYS A 147 1.02 -18.03 2.13
CA LYS A 147 -0.34 -18.54 2.25
C LYS A 147 -1.08 -18.64 0.92
N GLY A 148 -0.68 -17.86 -0.08
CA GLY A 148 -1.34 -17.79 -1.39
C GLY A 148 -1.21 -19.05 -2.23
N LYS A 149 -0.26 -19.94 -1.94
CA LYS A 149 -0.15 -21.24 -2.62
C LYS A 149 -1.45 -22.04 -2.64
N LYS A 150 -2.20 -22.01 -1.53
CA LYS A 150 -3.51 -22.67 -1.43
C LYS A 150 -4.59 -22.04 -2.32
N TRP A 151 -4.33 -20.86 -2.88
CA TRP A 151 -5.19 -20.13 -3.81
C TRP A 151 -4.63 -20.13 -5.24
N GLY A 152 -3.67 -21.01 -5.55
CA GLY A 152 -3.07 -21.13 -6.86
C GLY A 152 -2.01 -20.08 -7.19
N ILE A 153 -1.52 -19.31 -6.21
CA ILE A 153 -0.51 -18.27 -6.42
C ILE A 153 0.90 -18.89 -6.45
N ASP A 154 1.66 -18.58 -7.48
CA ASP A 154 3.12 -18.78 -7.49
C ASP A 154 3.79 -17.70 -6.62
N PRO A 155 4.53 -18.07 -5.55
CA PRO A 155 5.24 -17.10 -4.69
C PRO A 155 6.20 -16.16 -5.44
N LYS A 156 6.67 -16.55 -6.63
CA LYS A 156 7.53 -15.73 -7.48
C LYS A 156 6.77 -14.72 -8.33
N GLN A 157 5.44 -14.79 -8.33
CA GLN A 157 4.56 -13.93 -9.10
C GLN A 157 3.66 -13.05 -8.20
N VAL A 158 4.14 -12.73 -7.01
CA VAL A 158 3.44 -11.80 -6.10
C VAL A 158 3.92 -10.38 -6.34
N GLY A 159 3.05 -9.57 -6.91
CA GLY A 159 3.25 -8.14 -7.17
C GLY A 159 2.62 -7.25 -6.11
N ILE A 160 2.79 -5.94 -6.32
CA ILE A 160 2.23 -4.89 -5.46
C ILE A 160 1.50 -3.87 -6.32
N CYS A 161 0.37 -3.38 -5.82
CA CYS A 161 -0.44 -2.33 -6.44
C CYS A 161 -0.70 -1.23 -5.43
N GLY A 162 -0.61 0.03 -5.83
CA GLY A 162 -0.97 1.13 -4.97
C GLY A 162 -1.40 2.37 -5.73
N SER A 163 -2.26 3.19 -5.07
CA SER A 163 -2.82 4.41 -5.63
C SER A 163 -2.42 5.61 -4.79
N SER A 164 -2.08 6.75 -5.42
CA SER A 164 -1.76 8.00 -4.70
C SER A 164 -0.65 7.80 -3.65
N ALA A 165 -0.91 8.08 -2.37
CA ALA A 165 0.00 7.77 -1.25
C ALA A 165 0.23 6.25 -1.07
N GLY A 166 -0.75 5.40 -1.41
CA GLY A 166 -0.57 3.95 -1.50
C GLY A 166 0.35 3.56 -2.66
N GLY A 167 0.35 4.35 -3.76
CA GLY A 167 1.32 4.26 -4.85
C GLY A 167 2.74 4.60 -4.37
N HIS A 168 2.88 5.64 -3.52
CA HIS A 168 4.14 5.91 -2.82
C HIS A 168 4.55 4.70 -1.98
N LEU A 169 3.66 4.13 -1.18
CA LEU A 169 3.96 2.98 -0.34
C LEU A 169 4.35 1.74 -1.18
N ALA A 170 3.71 1.51 -2.33
CA ALA A 170 4.07 0.44 -3.24
C ALA A 170 5.47 0.64 -3.84
N ALA A 171 5.80 1.85 -4.31
CA ALA A 171 7.12 2.21 -4.79
C ALA A 171 8.18 2.20 -3.67
N TYR A 172 7.81 2.64 -2.45
CA TYR A 172 8.65 2.57 -1.25
C TYR A 172 9.00 1.11 -0.92
N THR A 173 8.01 0.22 -0.93
CA THR A 173 8.22 -1.22 -0.74
C THR A 173 9.12 -1.80 -1.82
N SER A 174 8.96 -1.38 -3.08
CA SER A 174 9.71 -1.88 -4.23
C SER A 174 11.18 -1.42 -4.24
N THR A 175 11.50 -0.30 -3.60
CA THR A 175 12.84 0.29 -3.60
C THR A 175 13.62 0.06 -2.30
N PHE A 176 12.94 -0.06 -1.15
CA PHE A 176 13.58 -0.20 0.16
C PHE A 176 13.62 -1.63 0.70
N THR A 177 12.86 -2.56 0.12
CA THR A 177 12.91 -3.97 0.52
C THR A 177 14.18 -4.63 -0.01
N GLU A 178 14.74 -5.59 0.72
CA GLU A 178 15.86 -6.41 0.24
C GLU A 178 15.50 -7.15 -1.05
N ASP A 179 16.43 -7.29 -1.99
CA ASP A 179 16.19 -7.80 -3.34
C ASP A 179 15.43 -9.14 -3.39
N LYS A 180 15.73 -10.04 -2.45
CA LYS A 180 15.09 -11.36 -2.35
C LYS A 180 13.59 -11.28 -1.96
N ASP A 181 13.19 -10.17 -1.31
CA ASP A 181 11.85 -9.97 -0.76
C ASP A 181 11.06 -8.91 -1.53
N LYS A 182 11.65 -8.26 -2.55
CA LYS A 182 10.96 -7.30 -3.42
C LYS A 182 9.76 -7.94 -4.13
N PRO A 183 8.68 -7.18 -4.40
CA PRO A 183 7.58 -7.68 -5.23
C PRO A 183 8.07 -8.08 -6.62
N ALA A 184 7.36 -8.99 -7.27
CA ALA A 184 7.70 -9.44 -8.63
C ALA A 184 7.48 -8.35 -9.69
N PHE A 185 6.53 -7.44 -9.43
CA PHE A 185 6.17 -6.30 -10.28
C PHE A 185 5.42 -5.25 -9.47
N SER A 186 5.32 -4.02 -9.99
CA SER A 186 4.63 -2.90 -9.36
C SER A 186 3.60 -2.28 -10.30
N ILE A 187 2.41 -1.99 -9.77
CA ILE A 187 1.31 -1.30 -10.46
C ILE A 187 1.02 -0.02 -9.68
N LEU A 188 1.23 1.13 -10.30
CA LEU A 188 1.14 2.43 -9.64
C LEU A 188 0.10 3.31 -10.32
N PHE A 189 -0.97 3.62 -9.61
CA PHE A 189 -2.01 4.54 -10.06
C PHE A 189 -1.72 5.94 -9.51
N TYR A 190 -1.52 6.91 -10.39
CA TYR A 190 -1.24 8.33 -10.05
C TYR A 190 -0.41 8.48 -8.76
N PRO A 191 0.74 7.80 -8.65
CA PRO A 191 1.47 7.68 -7.40
C PRO A 191 2.07 9.01 -6.97
N VAL A 192 2.04 9.31 -5.68
CA VAL A 192 2.99 10.27 -5.11
C VAL A 192 4.36 9.62 -5.15
N ILE A 193 5.36 10.29 -5.67
CA ILE A 193 6.75 9.77 -5.79
C ILE A 193 7.75 10.76 -5.21
N THR A 194 7.78 11.99 -5.78
CA THR A 194 8.76 13.02 -5.39
C THR A 194 8.26 13.92 -4.27
N GLY A 195 9.14 14.26 -3.36
CA GLY A 195 8.93 15.28 -2.31
C GLY A 195 9.69 16.56 -2.57
N THR A 196 10.47 16.64 -3.66
CA THR A 196 11.44 17.70 -3.89
C THR A 196 11.00 18.77 -4.88
N THR A 197 9.95 18.51 -5.68
CA THR A 197 9.40 19.52 -6.59
C THR A 197 8.38 20.40 -5.87
N TRP A 198 8.20 21.63 -6.36
CA TRP A 198 7.19 22.55 -5.84
C TRP A 198 5.75 22.05 -6.08
N GLU A 199 5.55 21.18 -7.07
CA GLU A 199 4.27 20.57 -7.45
C GLU A 199 3.93 19.34 -6.61
N THR A 200 4.80 18.90 -5.70
CA THR A 200 4.56 17.66 -4.92
C THR A 200 3.34 17.75 -4.02
N HIS A 201 2.72 16.63 -3.75
CA HIS A 201 1.65 16.52 -2.75
C HIS A 201 2.23 16.62 -1.33
N GLN A 202 2.49 17.85 -0.85
CA GLN A 202 3.18 18.15 0.41
C GLN A 202 2.56 17.46 1.63
N ASN A 203 1.23 17.30 1.67
CA ASN A 203 0.54 16.65 2.77
C ASN A 203 0.96 15.18 2.95
N THR A 204 1.22 14.43 1.87
CA THR A 204 1.72 13.05 1.94
C THR A 204 3.06 13.00 2.70
N PHE A 205 3.99 13.87 2.35
CA PHE A 205 5.29 13.94 3.03
C PHE A 205 5.19 14.47 4.46
N GLU A 206 4.23 15.36 4.74
CA GLU A 206 3.99 15.81 6.11
C GLU A 206 3.49 14.69 7.01
N TYR A 207 2.53 13.87 6.55
CA TYR A 207 2.05 12.73 7.32
C TYR A 207 3.10 11.63 7.46
N LEU A 208 3.88 11.37 6.40
CA LEU A 208 4.91 10.33 6.41
C LEU A 208 6.10 10.69 7.31
N LEU A 209 6.64 11.91 7.15
CA LEU A 209 7.91 12.34 7.75
C LEU A 209 7.74 13.27 8.97
N GLY A 210 6.54 13.85 9.15
CA GLY A 210 6.26 14.84 10.17
C GLY A 210 6.41 16.28 9.70
N LYS A 211 5.90 17.22 10.50
CA LYS A 211 5.93 18.67 10.18
C LYS A 211 7.32 19.27 10.18
N LYS A 212 8.24 18.70 10.95
CA LYS A 212 9.64 19.18 11.07
C LYS A 212 10.59 18.48 10.09
N ARG A 213 10.06 17.82 9.06
CA ARG A 213 10.85 17.12 8.05
C ARG A 213 11.87 18.06 7.40
N THR A 214 13.06 17.54 7.18
CA THR A 214 14.14 18.27 6.48
C THR A 214 14.06 18.03 4.97
N GLN A 215 14.71 18.88 4.19
CA GLN A 215 14.84 18.67 2.73
C GLN A 215 15.54 17.34 2.42
N ASN A 216 16.59 17.00 3.16
CA ASN A 216 17.31 15.73 2.98
C ASN A 216 16.40 14.51 3.23
N GLU A 217 15.48 14.57 4.21
CA GLU A 217 14.49 13.52 4.40
C GLU A 217 13.50 13.46 3.24
N GLN A 218 13.02 14.60 2.72
CA GLN A 218 12.16 14.62 1.55
C GLN A 218 12.86 14.00 0.33
N GLU A 219 14.12 14.36 0.08
CA GLU A 219 14.95 13.78 -0.98
C GLU A 219 15.16 12.25 -0.79
N TYR A 220 15.42 11.82 0.45
CA TYR A 220 15.64 10.41 0.77
C TYR A 220 14.39 9.55 0.52
N TYR A 221 13.19 10.10 0.78
CA TYR A 221 11.91 9.45 0.56
C TYR A 221 11.25 9.83 -0.78
N SER A 222 11.94 10.57 -1.65
CA SER A 222 11.61 10.75 -3.06
C SER A 222 12.10 9.53 -3.82
N LEU A 223 11.16 8.72 -4.30
CA LEU A 223 11.44 7.34 -4.68
C LEU A 223 12.12 7.20 -6.05
N GLU A 224 12.08 8.24 -6.88
CA GLU A 224 12.91 8.36 -8.08
C GLU A 224 14.40 8.28 -7.74
N ASN A 225 14.82 8.79 -6.59
CA ASN A 225 16.19 8.74 -6.09
C ASN A 225 16.60 7.38 -5.52
N ARG A 226 15.66 6.43 -5.40
CA ARG A 226 15.86 5.12 -4.77
C ARG A 226 15.79 3.95 -5.75
N VAL A 227 15.54 4.24 -7.03
CA VAL A 227 15.52 3.23 -8.08
C VAL A 227 16.90 2.61 -8.28
N THR A 228 16.95 1.30 -8.39
CA THR A 228 18.15 0.51 -8.66
C THR A 228 17.88 -0.49 -9.80
N PRO A 229 18.89 -1.12 -10.39
CA PRO A 229 18.69 -2.17 -11.40
C PRO A 229 17.86 -3.38 -10.92
N THR A 230 17.69 -3.53 -9.60
CA THR A 230 16.88 -4.60 -8.99
C THR A 230 15.47 -4.16 -8.65
N THR A 231 15.10 -2.88 -8.91
CA THR A 231 13.72 -2.40 -8.77
C THR A 231 12.80 -3.20 -9.71
N PRO A 232 11.61 -3.64 -9.24
CA PRO A 232 10.72 -4.48 -10.04
C PRO A 232 10.20 -3.79 -11.32
N PRO A 233 9.88 -4.55 -12.38
CA PRO A 233 9.14 -4.02 -13.54
C PRO A 233 7.89 -3.28 -13.08
N THR A 234 7.64 -2.10 -13.65
CA THR A 234 6.60 -1.18 -13.17
C THR A 234 5.72 -0.68 -14.29
N ILE A 235 4.39 -0.64 -14.04
CA ILE A 235 3.44 0.11 -14.85
C ILE A 235 2.90 1.30 -14.06
N LEU A 236 2.85 2.48 -14.70
CA LEU A 236 2.30 3.72 -14.16
C LEU A 236 1.04 4.12 -14.96
N LEU A 237 -0.02 4.47 -14.26
CA LEU A 237 -1.32 4.81 -14.84
C LEU A 237 -1.79 6.12 -14.19
N LEU A 238 -1.92 7.20 -14.97
CA LEU A 238 -2.23 8.53 -14.44
C LEU A 238 -3.03 9.37 -15.43
N SER A 239 -3.56 10.51 -14.98
CA SER A 239 -4.21 11.51 -15.81
C SER A 239 -3.34 12.76 -16.00
N ASP A 240 -3.37 13.36 -17.19
CA ASP A 240 -2.62 14.58 -17.51
C ASP A 240 -3.09 15.80 -16.72
N ASP A 241 -4.40 15.84 -16.42
CA ASP A 241 -5.07 16.92 -15.68
C ASP A 241 -5.11 16.70 -14.15
N ASP A 242 -4.28 15.80 -13.59
CA ASP A 242 -4.21 15.59 -12.14
C ASP A 242 -3.51 16.76 -11.44
N LEU A 243 -4.30 17.59 -10.75
CA LEU A 243 -3.82 18.72 -9.95
C LEU A 243 -3.50 18.35 -8.49
N THR A 244 -3.86 17.15 -8.05
CA THR A 244 -3.57 16.68 -6.68
C THR A 244 -2.19 16.05 -6.60
N VAL A 245 -1.88 15.17 -7.55
CA VAL A 245 -0.55 14.59 -7.74
C VAL A 245 -0.16 14.77 -9.21
N PRO A 246 0.49 15.89 -9.55
CA PRO A 246 0.81 16.20 -10.93
C PRO A 246 1.64 15.13 -11.63
N PRO A 247 1.48 14.96 -12.95
CA PRO A 247 2.15 13.94 -13.78
C PRO A 247 3.66 13.86 -13.58
N ILE A 248 4.30 14.97 -13.25
CA ILE A 248 5.75 15.05 -13.01
C ILE A 248 6.23 14.01 -11.98
N SER A 249 5.41 13.69 -10.98
CA SER A 249 5.69 12.66 -9.98
C SER A 249 5.96 11.30 -10.64
N SER A 250 5.08 10.88 -11.54
CA SER A 250 5.21 9.62 -12.28
C SER A 250 6.30 9.68 -13.35
N ILE A 251 6.48 10.83 -14.01
CA ILE A 251 7.50 11.03 -15.07
C ILE A 251 8.90 10.84 -14.49
N LEU A 252 9.21 11.47 -13.36
CA LEU A 252 10.51 11.33 -12.69
C LEU A 252 10.81 9.88 -12.30
N TYR A 253 9.80 9.15 -11.82
CA TYR A 253 9.98 7.74 -11.48
C TYR A 253 10.20 6.88 -12.73
N TYR A 254 9.45 7.13 -13.80
CA TYR A 254 9.63 6.45 -15.08
C TYR A 254 11.04 6.69 -15.65
N GLU A 255 11.53 7.92 -15.64
CA GLU A 255 12.89 8.24 -16.08
C GLU A 255 13.94 7.52 -15.26
N ALA A 256 13.80 7.50 -13.93
CA ALA A 256 14.70 6.79 -13.03
C ALA A 256 14.69 5.27 -13.30
N LEU A 257 13.52 4.67 -13.53
CA LEU A 257 13.41 3.25 -13.91
C LEU A 257 14.15 2.98 -15.23
N LYS A 258 13.95 3.81 -16.25
CA LYS A 258 14.61 3.66 -17.55
C LYS A 258 16.14 3.83 -17.46
N ALA A 259 16.59 4.83 -16.69
CA ALA A 259 18.01 5.09 -16.46
C ALA A 259 18.73 3.90 -15.77
N ASN A 260 18.00 3.13 -14.95
CA ASN A 260 18.50 1.93 -14.27
C ASN A 260 18.24 0.62 -15.04
N GLY A 261 17.77 0.68 -16.30
CA GLY A 261 17.50 -0.50 -17.12
C GLY A 261 16.29 -1.33 -16.66
N VAL A 262 15.42 -0.79 -15.80
CA VAL A 262 14.22 -1.45 -15.31
C VAL A 262 13.12 -1.37 -16.37
N PRO A 263 12.42 -2.47 -16.73
CA PRO A 263 11.28 -2.44 -17.61
C PRO A 263 10.17 -1.57 -17.00
N ALA A 264 9.75 -0.53 -17.73
CA ALA A 264 8.70 0.37 -17.29
C ALA A 264 7.75 0.70 -18.44
N THR A 265 6.46 0.80 -18.11
CA THR A 265 5.37 1.24 -18.99
C THR A 265 4.62 2.37 -18.30
N MET A 266 4.24 3.39 -19.05
CA MET A 266 3.47 4.52 -18.52
C MET A 266 2.34 4.88 -19.47
N HIS A 267 1.12 5.03 -18.93
CA HIS A 267 -0.05 5.51 -19.66
C HIS A 267 -0.54 6.80 -18.99
N ILE A 268 -0.61 7.88 -19.77
CA ILE A 268 -1.13 9.17 -19.35
C ILE A 268 -2.43 9.41 -20.11
N TYR A 269 -3.55 9.42 -19.40
CA TYR A 269 -4.88 9.67 -19.96
C TYR A 269 -5.15 11.18 -20.00
N PRO A 270 -5.78 11.70 -21.05
CA PRO A 270 -5.94 13.15 -21.24
C PRO A 270 -6.70 13.86 -20.12
N SER A 271 -7.58 13.15 -19.41
CA SER A 271 -8.38 13.73 -18.33
C SER A 271 -8.84 12.66 -17.33
N GLY A 272 -9.30 13.10 -16.17
CA GLY A 272 -9.83 12.24 -15.11
C GLY A 272 -9.41 12.71 -13.71
N GLY A 273 -8.47 13.63 -13.64
CA GLY A 273 -7.95 14.14 -12.39
C GLY A 273 -7.36 13.03 -11.51
N HIS A 274 -7.62 13.10 -10.22
CA HIS A 274 -7.07 12.20 -9.21
C HIS A 274 -8.13 11.25 -8.64
N GLY A 275 -7.73 10.01 -8.26
CA GLY A 275 -8.56 9.13 -7.43
C GLY A 275 -9.52 8.21 -8.20
N TRP A 276 -9.31 7.98 -9.49
CA TRP A 276 -10.22 7.18 -10.33
C TRP A 276 -9.97 5.66 -10.32
N CYS A 277 -8.93 5.17 -9.67
CA CYS A 277 -8.67 3.74 -9.57
C CYS A 277 -9.88 2.99 -8.98
N GLY A 278 -10.35 1.96 -9.68
CA GLY A 278 -11.52 1.18 -9.29
C GLY A 278 -12.88 1.85 -9.56
N HIS A 279 -12.91 3.04 -10.18
CA HIS A 279 -14.15 3.68 -10.62
C HIS A 279 -14.48 3.31 -12.06
N ASP A 280 -15.64 2.71 -12.29
CA ASP A 280 -16.14 2.35 -13.62
C ASP A 280 -16.60 3.59 -14.41
N GLU A 281 -16.93 4.67 -13.71
CA GLU A 281 -17.32 5.96 -14.26
C GLU A 281 -16.13 6.74 -14.85
N PHE A 282 -14.90 6.32 -14.61
CA PHE A 282 -13.72 6.92 -15.22
C PHE A 282 -13.78 6.76 -16.74
N LYS A 283 -13.69 7.85 -17.50
CA LYS A 283 -13.87 7.87 -18.95
C LYS A 283 -13.02 6.84 -19.70
N TYR A 284 -11.85 6.53 -19.17
CA TYR A 284 -10.88 5.60 -19.77
C TYR A 284 -10.78 4.29 -18.96
N ALA A 285 -11.87 3.90 -18.25
CA ALA A 285 -11.85 2.73 -17.39
C ALA A 285 -11.55 1.44 -18.13
N ASN A 286 -12.13 1.25 -19.31
CA ASN A 286 -11.87 0.07 -20.14
C ASN A 286 -10.46 0.07 -20.70
N GLU A 287 -9.98 1.19 -21.20
CA GLU A 287 -8.66 1.35 -21.77
C GLU A 287 -7.55 1.05 -20.76
N TYR A 288 -7.65 1.58 -19.51
CA TYR A 288 -6.64 1.25 -18.53
C TYR A 288 -6.71 -0.19 -18.06
N LYS A 289 -7.91 -0.76 -17.92
CA LYS A 289 -8.09 -2.17 -17.52
C LYS A 289 -7.49 -3.10 -18.58
N ASP A 290 -7.74 -2.86 -19.86
CA ASP A 290 -7.18 -3.65 -20.97
C ASP A 290 -5.64 -3.52 -21.02
N ALA A 291 -5.10 -2.30 -20.96
CA ALA A 291 -3.66 -2.06 -20.93
C ALA A 291 -2.99 -2.75 -19.73
N LEU A 292 -3.61 -2.68 -18.54
CA LEU A 292 -3.12 -3.33 -17.33
C LEU A 292 -3.12 -4.86 -17.45
N LEU A 293 -4.19 -5.45 -17.99
CA LEU A 293 -4.28 -6.89 -18.18
C LEU A 293 -3.27 -7.40 -19.21
N ASP A 294 -3.07 -6.68 -20.29
CA ASP A 294 -2.07 -7.05 -21.30
C ASP A 294 -0.65 -6.95 -20.73
N TRP A 295 -0.38 -5.93 -19.92
CA TRP A 295 0.90 -5.80 -19.23
C TRP A 295 1.10 -6.94 -18.22
N LEU A 296 0.09 -7.32 -17.43
CA LEU A 296 0.15 -8.44 -16.48
C LEU A 296 0.40 -9.79 -17.17
N LYS A 297 -0.20 -10.02 -18.34
CA LYS A 297 0.10 -11.21 -19.18
C LYS A 297 1.57 -11.27 -19.61
N ILE A 298 2.19 -10.12 -19.91
CA ILE A 298 3.62 -10.04 -20.24
C ILE A 298 4.47 -10.40 -19.04
N GLN A 299 4.13 -9.90 -17.82
CA GLN A 299 4.86 -10.24 -16.60
C GLN A 299 4.78 -11.76 -16.31
N ASN A 300 3.61 -12.37 -16.49
CA ASN A 300 3.42 -13.82 -16.30
C ASN A 300 4.31 -14.64 -17.25
N LYS A 301 4.30 -14.36 -18.54
CA LYS A 301 5.15 -15.03 -19.55
C LYS A 301 6.63 -14.86 -19.25
N ALA A 302 7.07 -13.70 -18.80
CA ALA A 302 8.46 -13.44 -18.43
C ALA A 302 8.90 -14.28 -17.22
N ALA A 303 8.03 -14.49 -16.24
CA ALA A 303 8.28 -15.34 -15.08
C ALA A 303 8.40 -16.83 -15.47
N GLU A 304 7.49 -17.33 -16.33
CA GLU A 304 7.53 -18.69 -16.87
C GLU A 304 8.81 -18.97 -17.67
N ALA A 305 9.24 -18.01 -18.51
CA ALA A 305 10.46 -18.13 -19.30
C ALA A 305 11.72 -18.22 -18.42
N LYS A 306 11.78 -17.45 -17.32
CA LYS A 306 12.86 -17.53 -16.32
C LYS A 306 12.85 -18.85 -15.55
N SER A 307 11.69 -19.43 -15.31
CA SER A 307 11.56 -20.72 -14.61
C SER A 307 12.04 -21.90 -15.46
N LYS A 308 11.86 -21.85 -16.79
CA LYS A 308 12.30 -22.90 -17.74
C LYS A 308 13.80 -22.89 -18.02
N LYS A 309 14.52 -21.80 -17.67
CA LYS A 309 15.97 -21.65 -17.87
C LYS A 309 16.83 -22.06 -16.66
N LYS A 310 16.21 -22.40 -15.55
CA LYS A 310 16.81 -22.93 -14.32
C LYS A 310 16.57 -24.43 -14.19
#